data_8fb469918bf0e415bd78602b614ec958
#
_entry.id   8fb469918bf0e415bd78602b614ec958
#
_cell.length_a   1.000
_cell.length_b   1.000
_cell.length_c   1.000
_cell.angle_alpha   90.00
_cell.angle_beta   90.00
_cell.angle_gamma   90.00
#
_symmetry.space_group_name_H-M   'P 1'
#
loop_
_entity.id
_entity.type
_entity.pdbx_description
1 polymer ?
#
loop_
_entity_poly.entity_id
_entity_poly.type
_entity_poly.pdbx_seq_one_letter_code
_entity_poly.pdbx_strand_id
1 'polypeptide(L)'
;MEAKTRSLKGLDWVSLLMADVKDGVGVYLSVFLLTVRHWSPDKIGLVIAGPSIIGILVQGPAGAFIDRTRHKRWLLVWASLIIGVCCLVVVLNSSFYPVLFSQLGVGFTQSVYAPCVAAITLGIVGQAALSQRIGRNESYNHLGNMVAAIIAGLLGRYVSYEAIFYFSIVQCLLLVVAVLVIRERDIDHEAARGAITDAGPSASVAGMKELLSNRSILVFTVAIALFHFANAPMLPLLGQKMGLADQKNSSLYLSAAIIIAQGMMVFVAKYAGKASENGRKKVLLAAFVLLPVRAVLFAFIDNPYALAAIQLLDGIGAGLLGVVTILMIADLSNGTGRFNLLQGVVYAAIGLAAALSSIGAGYLVKNFGYGIGFGALAGAGVLATIFYWTLVPETKDIELAELAVPAGT
;
A
#
# COMPACT_ATOMS: atom_id res chain seq x y z
N MET A 1 30.94 4.65 16.27
CA MET A 1 29.92 5.62 15.79
C MET A 1 29.84 5.69 14.27
N GLU A 2 30.93 5.82 13.52
CA GLU A 2 30.91 5.90 12.04
C GLU A 2 30.34 4.68 11.32
N ALA A 3 30.52 3.46 11.84
CA ALA A 3 30.02 2.24 11.22
C ALA A 3 28.47 2.22 11.15
N LYS A 4 27.79 2.53 12.26
CA LYS A 4 26.31 2.61 12.28
C LYS A 4 25.78 3.72 11.36
N THR A 5 26.52 4.83 11.20
CA THR A 5 26.16 5.92 10.29
C THR A 5 26.08 5.45 8.84
N ARG A 6 26.98 4.56 8.40
CA ARG A 6 26.96 3.97 7.04
C ARG A 6 25.70 3.12 6.81
N SER A 7 25.37 2.25 7.76
CA SER A 7 24.17 1.39 7.66
C SER A 7 22.87 2.20 7.74
N LEU A 8 22.85 3.29 8.52
CA LEU A 8 21.72 4.22 8.56
C LEU A 8 21.52 4.95 7.23
N LYS A 9 22.60 5.39 6.55
CA LYS A 9 22.52 5.94 5.18
C LYS A 9 22.05 4.89 4.17
N GLY A 10 22.51 3.63 4.33
CA GLY A 10 22.00 2.52 3.52
C GLY A 10 20.50 2.35 3.65
N LEU A 11 19.93 2.44 4.86
CA LEU A 11 18.49 2.40 5.10
C LEU A 11 17.74 3.60 4.47
N ASP A 12 18.34 4.81 4.47
CA ASP A 12 17.74 5.97 3.80
C ASP A 12 17.61 5.70 2.29
N TRP A 13 18.66 5.19 1.65
CA TRP A 13 18.65 4.83 0.24
C TRP A 13 17.71 3.65 -0.07
N VAL A 14 17.65 2.64 0.80
CA VAL A 14 16.70 1.52 0.66
C VAL A 14 15.28 2.05 0.69
N SER A 15 14.93 2.90 1.64
CA SER A 15 13.58 3.47 1.74
C SER A 15 13.21 4.33 0.53
N LEU A 16 14.16 5.12 0.02
CA LEU A 16 13.95 5.98 -1.14
C LEU A 16 13.74 5.16 -2.43
N LEU A 17 14.61 4.17 -2.68
CA LEU A 17 14.57 3.40 -3.93
C LEU A 17 13.45 2.36 -3.95
N MET A 18 13.10 1.80 -2.77
CA MET A 18 12.03 0.80 -2.64
C MET A 18 10.65 1.39 -2.91
N ALA A 19 10.47 2.69 -2.73
CA ALA A 19 9.19 3.37 -2.84
C ALA A 19 8.50 3.13 -4.19
N ASP A 20 9.20 3.40 -5.29
CA ASP A 20 8.70 3.21 -6.65
C ASP A 20 8.57 1.73 -7.03
N VAL A 21 9.58 0.95 -6.66
CA VAL A 21 9.63 -0.49 -6.95
C VAL A 21 8.41 -1.21 -6.37
N LYS A 22 7.94 -0.78 -5.21
CA LYS A 22 6.80 -1.37 -4.53
C LYS A 22 5.44 -0.89 -5.10
N ASP A 23 5.27 0.42 -5.27
CA ASP A 23 3.95 1.02 -5.46
C ASP A 23 3.77 1.74 -6.82
N GLY A 24 4.86 2.23 -7.44
CA GLY A 24 4.81 3.14 -8.60
C GLY A 24 4.57 2.45 -9.94
N VAL A 25 5.23 1.32 -10.19
CA VAL A 25 5.17 0.63 -11.49
C VAL A 25 3.76 0.11 -11.81
N GLY A 26 2.98 -0.30 -10.81
CA GLY A 26 1.66 -0.88 -10.99
C GLY A 26 0.68 0.05 -11.69
N VAL A 27 0.75 1.35 -11.45
CA VAL A 27 -0.14 2.33 -12.10
C VAL A 27 0.27 2.54 -13.55
N TYR A 28 1.57 2.74 -13.82
CA TYR A 28 2.09 2.86 -15.19
C TYR A 28 1.90 1.56 -15.98
N LEU A 29 1.94 0.40 -15.31
CA LEU A 29 1.64 -0.90 -15.92
C LEU A 29 0.23 -0.90 -16.51
N SER A 30 -0.77 -0.38 -15.80
CA SER A 30 -2.15 -0.35 -16.28
C SER A 30 -2.30 0.45 -17.58
N VAL A 31 -1.63 1.60 -17.66
CA VAL A 31 -1.62 2.44 -18.87
C VAL A 31 -0.84 1.76 -20.00
N PHE A 32 0.34 1.21 -19.70
CA PHE A 32 1.16 0.49 -20.67
C PHE A 32 0.41 -0.69 -21.30
N LEU A 33 -0.24 -1.53 -20.48
CA LEU A 33 -1.00 -2.66 -20.99
C LEU A 33 -2.20 -2.23 -21.85
N LEU A 34 -2.86 -1.12 -21.49
CA LEU A 34 -3.99 -0.60 -22.26
C LEU A 34 -3.53 0.04 -23.57
N THR A 35 -2.59 1.00 -23.49
CA THR A 35 -2.29 1.90 -24.62
C THR A 35 -1.20 1.37 -25.55
N VAL A 36 -0.24 0.59 -25.03
CA VAL A 36 0.88 0.04 -25.82
C VAL A 36 0.63 -1.41 -26.20
N ARG A 37 0.09 -2.21 -25.26
CA ARG A 37 -0.18 -3.64 -25.51
C ARG A 37 -1.62 -3.92 -25.95
N HIS A 38 -2.50 -2.89 -25.95
CA HIS A 38 -3.91 -2.97 -26.37
C HIS A 38 -4.72 -4.04 -25.66
N TRP A 39 -4.45 -4.22 -24.36
CA TRP A 39 -5.20 -5.15 -23.53
C TRP A 39 -6.54 -4.55 -23.09
N SER A 40 -7.52 -5.41 -22.93
CA SER A 40 -8.83 -5.04 -22.38
C SER A 40 -8.75 -4.79 -20.87
N PRO A 41 -9.57 -3.87 -20.33
CA PRO A 41 -9.55 -3.49 -18.90
C PRO A 41 -9.77 -4.65 -17.94
N ASP A 42 -10.54 -5.69 -18.31
CA ASP A 42 -10.75 -6.89 -17.50
C ASP A 42 -9.48 -7.70 -17.31
N LYS A 43 -8.68 -7.90 -18.36
CA LYS A 43 -7.38 -8.57 -18.29
C LYS A 43 -6.39 -7.76 -17.43
N ILE A 44 -6.41 -6.43 -17.57
CA ILE A 44 -5.59 -5.54 -16.76
C ILE A 44 -5.99 -5.63 -15.29
N GLY A 45 -7.29 -5.61 -14.98
CA GLY A 45 -7.80 -5.76 -13.62
C GLY A 45 -7.36 -7.06 -12.94
N LEU A 46 -7.36 -8.19 -13.68
CA LEU A 46 -6.87 -9.48 -13.19
C LEU A 46 -5.37 -9.43 -12.86
N VAL A 47 -4.58 -8.83 -13.74
CA VAL A 47 -3.13 -8.71 -13.54
C VAL A 47 -2.78 -7.81 -12.35
N ILE A 48 -3.47 -6.68 -12.20
CA ILE A 48 -3.28 -5.74 -11.08
C ILE A 48 -3.73 -6.35 -9.75
N ALA A 49 -4.72 -7.24 -9.76
CA ALA A 49 -5.15 -7.98 -8.56
C ALA A 49 -4.12 -9.00 -8.08
N GLY A 50 -3.26 -9.48 -8.98
CA GLY A 50 -2.27 -10.55 -8.72
C GLY A 50 -1.42 -10.32 -7.47
N PRO A 51 -0.72 -9.17 -7.33
CA PRO A 51 0.10 -8.87 -6.16
C PRO A 51 -0.68 -8.96 -4.83
N SER A 52 -1.89 -8.44 -4.78
CA SER A 52 -2.73 -8.48 -3.57
C SER A 52 -3.14 -9.91 -3.22
N ILE A 53 -3.48 -10.73 -4.21
CA ILE A 53 -3.88 -12.14 -4.00
C ILE A 53 -2.71 -12.93 -3.40
N ILE A 54 -1.51 -12.82 -3.97
CA ILE A 54 -0.32 -13.49 -3.45
C ILE A 54 0.07 -12.91 -2.08
N GLY A 55 -0.05 -11.59 -1.90
CA GLY A 55 0.22 -10.93 -0.62
C GLY A 55 -0.55 -11.56 0.53
N ILE A 56 -1.85 -11.81 0.37
CA ILE A 56 -2.70 -12.42 1.39
C ILE A 56 -2.20 -13.84 1.75
N LEU A 57 -1.82 -14.62 0.76
CA LEU A 57 -1.40 -16.02 0.95
C LEU A 57 -0.02 -16.14 1.59
N VAL A 58 0.89 -15.22 1.25
CA VAL A 58 2.33 -15.33 1.56
C VAL A 58 2.73 -14.50 2.77
N GLN A 59 2.03 -13.39 3.08
CA GLN A 59 2.46 -12.44 4.11
C GLN A 59 2.66 -13.07 5.50
N GLY A 60 1.77 -13.96 5.93
CA GLY A 60 1.91 -14.66 7.21
C GLY A 60 3.13 -15.59 7.26
N PRO A 61 3.24 -16.57 6.35
CA PRO A 61 4.42 -17.43 6.24
C PRO A 61 5.73 -16.67 6.04
N ALA A 62 5.73 -15.61 5.20
CA ALA A 62 6.91 -14.80 4.97
C ALA A 62 7.36 -14.07 6.25
N GLY A 63 6.44 -13.47 7.00
CA GLY A 63 6.76 -12.83 8.28
C GLY A 63 7.42 -13.81 9.24
N ALA A 64 6.83 -14.98 9.45
CA ALA A 64 7.38 -16.03 10.34
C ALA A 64 8.76 -16.52 9.87
N PHE A 65 9.02 -16.60 8.56
CA PHE A 65 10.31 -16.96 8.00
C PHE A 65 11.35 -15.85 8.25
N ILE A 66 10.95 -14.59 8.04
CA ILE A 66 11.83 -13.42 8.23
C ILE A 66 12.26 -13.29 9.69
N ASP A 67 11.36 -13.53 10.64
CA ASP A 67 11.68 -13.48 12.07
C ASP A 67 12.76 -14.50 12.44
N ARG A 68 12.74 -15.69 11.84
CA ARG A 68 13.69 -16.77 12.14
C ARG A 68 15.03 -16.63 11.43
N THR A 69 15.07 -16.01 10.24
CA THR A 69 16.28 -15.93 9.43
C THR A 69 17.25 -14.84 9.91
N ARG A 70 18.54 -15.13 9.82
CA ARG A 70 19.61 -14.12 9.98
C ARG A 70 19.95 -13.42 8.65
N HIS A 71 19.49 -13.94 7.52
CA HIS A 71 19.86 -13.49 6.18
C HIS A 71 18.90 -12.43 5.60
N LYS A 72 18.35 -11.55 6.45
CA LYS A 72 17.35 -10.53 6.04
C LYS A 72 17.82 -9.63 4.90
N ARG A 73 19.12 -9.27 4.87
CA ARG A 73 19.72 -8.48 3.77
C ARG A 73 19.65 -9.22 2.44
N TRP A 74 20.02 -10.51 2.43
CA TRP A 74 19.97 -11.33 1.22
C TRP A 74 18.54 -11.54 0.70
N LEU A 75 17.56 -11.60 1.59
CA LEU A 75 16.15 -11.62 1.18
C LEU A 75 15.77 -10.35 0.43
N LEU A 76 16.20 -9.17 0.89
CA LEU A 76 15.97 -7.91 0.16
C LEU A 76 16.69 -7.89 -1.19
N VAL A 77 17.92 -8.40 -1.26
CA VAL A 77 18.67 -8.51 -2.53
C VAL A 77 17.92 -9.39 -3.53
N TRP A 78 17.52 -10.59 -3.13
CA TRP A 78 16.77 -11.50 -4.00
C TRP A 78 15.42 -10.94 -4.40
N ALA A 79 14.69 -10.32 -3.48
CA ALA A 79 13.43 -9.67 -3.77
C ALA A 79 13.60 -8.55 -4.83
N SER A 80 14.65 -7.73 -4.72
CA SER A 80 14.97 -6.68 -5.69
C SER A 80 15.27 -7.25 -7.08
N LEU A 81 16.08 -8.31 -7.14
CA LEU A 81 16.41 -8.97 -8.41
C LEU A 81 15.18 -9.61 -9.06
N ILE A 82 14.32 -10.25 -8.27
CA ILE A 82 13.05 -10.83 -8.76
C ILE A 82 12.16 -9.74 -9.38
N ILE A 83 12.00 -8.58 -8.72
CA ILE A 83 11.21 -7.47 -9.29
C ILE A 83 11.85 -6.96 -10.59
N GLY A 84 13.18 -6.82 -10.64
CA GLY A 84 13.87 -6.45 -11.86
C GLY A 84 13.59 -7.42 -13.02
N VAL A 85 13.61 -8.73 -12.75
CA VAL A 85 13.23 -9.76 -13.73
C VAL A 85 11.75 -9.65 -14.11
N CYS A 86 10.84 -9.41 -13.14
CA CYS A 86 9.43 -9.21 -13.41
C CYS A 86 9.18 -8.00 -14.33
N CYS A 87 9.87 -6.88 -14.12
CA CYS A 87 9.81 -5.72 -15.00
C CYS A 87 10.31 -6.06 -16.41
N LEU A 88 11.39 -6.82 -16.52
CA LEU A 88 11.90 -7.28 -17.82
C LEU A 88 10.90 -8.18 -18.54
N VAL A 89 10.26 -9.11 -17.83
CA VAL A 89 9.20 -9.98 -18.38
C VAL A 89 8.04 -9.15 -18.94
N VAL A 90 7.60 -8.10 -18.25
CA VAL A 90 6.54 -7.20 -18.70
C VAL A 90 6.92 -6.51 -20.03
N VAL A 91 8.17 -6.05 -20.15
CA VAL A 91 8.63 -5.36 -21.37
C VAL A 91 8.76 -6.33 -22.56
N LEU A 92 9.33 -7.51 -22.31
CA LEU A 92 9.63 -8.48 -23.39
C LEU A 92 8.42 -9.30 -23.84
N ASN A 93 7.34 -9.34 -23.04
CA ASN A 93 6.18 -10.18 -23.34
C ASN A 93 4.91 -9.36 -23.53
N SER A 94 4.12 -9.73 -24.55
CA SER A 94 2.77 -9.20 -24.77
C SER A 94 1.67 -10.19 -24.34
N SER A 95 2.05 -11.41 -23.93
CA SER A 95 1.12 -12.47 -23.57
C SER A 95 0.63 -12.34 -22.13
N PHE A 96 -0.63 -12.73 -21.89
CA PHE A 96 -1.28 -12.59 -20.58
C PHE A 96 -0.57 -13.35 -19.46
N TYR A 97 -0.27 -14.63 -19.66
CA TYR A 97 0.28 -15.48 -18.59
C TYR A 97 1.67 -15.06 -18.09
N PRO A 98 2.66 -14.76 -18.94
CA PRO A 98 3.96 -14.27 -18.46
C PRO A 98 3.83 -13.00 -17.62
N VAL A 99 3.00 -12.04 -18.07
CA VAL A 99 2.77 -10.80 -17.32
C VAL A 99 2.02 -11.06 -16.00
N LEU A 100 1.01 -11.95 -16.00
CA LEU A 100 0.33 -12.34 -14.77
C LEU A 100 1.30 -12.97 -13.77
N PHE A 101 2.11 -13.94 -14.20
CA PHE A 101 3.09 -14.58 -13.31
C PHE A 101 4.16 -13.59 -12.81
N SER A 102 4.56 -12.61 -13.63
CA SER A 102 5.44 -11.55 -13.16
C SER A 102 4.80 -10.74 -12.03
N GLN A 103 3.51 -10.41 -12.13
CA GLN A 103 2.80 -9.67 -11.08
C GLN A 103 2.57 -10.51 -9.80
N LEU A 104 2.37 -11.82 -9.92
CA LEU A 104 2.39 -12.73 -8.76
C LEU A 104 3.77 -12.73 -8.09
N GLY A 105 4.86 -12.71 -8.88
CA GLY A 105 6.23 -12.56 -8.38
C GLY A 105 6.45 -11.23 -7.64
N VAL A 106 5.92 -10.12 -8.16
CA VAL A 106 5.93 -8.82 -7.48
C VAL A 106 5.21 -8.90 -6.14
N GLY A 107 4.00 -9.49 -6.09
CA GLY A 107 3.23 -9.67 -4.85
C GLY A 107 3.96 -10.51 -3.79
N PHE A 108 4.64 -11.57 -4.22
CA PHE A 108 5.50 -12.38 -3.35
C PHE A 108 6.62 -11.54 -2.73
N THR A 109 7.32 -10.76 -3.52
CA THR A 109 8.44 -9.92 -3.04
C THR A 109 7.97 -8.78 -2.15
N GLN A 110 6.82 -8.16 -2.44
CA GLN A 110 6.21 -7.13 -1.58
C GLN A 110 5.95 -7.65 -0.16
N SER A 111 5.53 -8.92 -0.03
CA SER A 111 5.30 -9.56 1.27
C SER A 111 6.57 -9.72 2.11
N VAL A 112 7.75 -9.67 1.47
CA VAL A 112 9.06 -9.78 2.12
C VAL A 112 9.65 -8.42 2.47
N TYR A 113 9.44 -7.40 1.62
CA TYR A 113 10.11 -6.10 1.77
C TYR A 113 9.83 -5.40 3.10
N ALA A 114 8.55 -5.13 3.39
CA ALA A 114 8.18 -4.34 4.56
C ALA A 114 8.63 -4.99 5.88
N PRO A 115 8.41 -6.30 6.11
CA PRO A 115 8.90 -6.96 7.32
C PRO A 115 10.44 -6.99 7.43
N CYS A 116 11.15 -7.20 6.31
CA CYS A 116 12.62 -7.21 6.32
C CYS A 116 13.20 -5.85 6.66
N VAL A 117 12.68 -4.77 6.06
CA VAL A 117 13.15 -3.40 6.33
C VAL A 117 12.84 -3.01 7.77
N ALA A 118 11.66 -3.34 8.28
CA ALA A 118 11.29 -3.10 9.67
C ALA A 118 12.22 -3.83 10.64
N ALA A 119 12.48 -5.13 10.41
CA ALA A 119 13.36 -5.94 11.24
C ALA A 119 14.83 -5.46 11.20
N ILE A 120 15.36 -5.12 10.02
CA ILE A 120 16.72 -4.54 9.89
C ILE A 120 16.79 -3.20 10.61
N THR A 121 15.76 -2.35 10.45
CA THR A 121 15.69 -1.06 11.13
C THR A 121 15.76 -1.25 12.66
N LEU A 122 14.91 -2.13 13.20
CA LEU A 122 14.90 -2.44 14.63
C LEU A 122 16.25 -2.98 15.11
N GLY A 123 16.87 -3.90 14.36
CA GLY A 123 18.18 -4.47 14.69
C GLY A 123 19.32 -3.44 14.70
N ILE A 124 19.23 -2.37 13.90
CA ILE A 124 20.28 -1.32 13.86
C ILE A 124 20.07 -0.29 14.96
N VAL A 125 18.83 0.21 15.16
CA VAL A 125 18.58 1.36 16.04
C VAL A 125 18.09 0.96 17.42
N GLY A 126 17.60 -0.25 17.61
CA GLY A 126 16.96 -0.71 18.84
C GLY A 126 15.59 -0.07 19.07
N GLN A 127 14.88 -0.53 20.11
CA GLN A 127 13.48 -0.14 20.38
C GLN A 127 13.33 1.36 20.71
N ALA A 128 14.28 1.93 21.44
CA ALA A 128 14.20 3.33 21.89
C ALA A 128 14.20 4.36 20.73
N ALA A 129 14.90 4.08 19.63
CA ALA A 129 15.00 4.98 18.48
C ALA A 129 14.14 4.53 17.30
N LEU A 130 13.38 3.41 17.43
CA LEU A 130 12.63 2.81 16.33
C LEU A 130 11.61 3.75 15.73
N SER A 131 10.78 4.38 16.55
CA SER A 131 9.69 5.27 16.09
C SER A 131 10.22 6.44 15.25
N GLN A 132 11.27 7.11 15.75
CA GLN A 132 11.91 8.21 15.01
C GLN A 132 12.50 7.72 13.68
N ARG A 133 13.11 6.52 13.70
CA ARG A 133 13.72 5.95 12.49
C ARG A 133 12.67 5.54 11.46
N ILE A 134 11.56 4.93 11.87
CA ILE A 134 10.44 4.61 10.97
C ILE A 134 9.91 5.88 10.32
N GLY A 135 9.67 6.95 11.09
CA GLY A 135 9.23 8.22 10.51
C GLY A 135 10.20 8.77 9.47
N ARG A 136 11.52 8.61 9.68
CA ARG A 136 12.52 8.98 8.68
C ARG A 136 12.47 8.09 7.44
N ASN A 137 12.32 6.77 7.59
CA ASN A 137 12.18 5.85 6.48
C ASN A 137 10.96 6.20 5.62
N GLU A 138 9.82 6.50 6.24
CA GLU A 138 8.60 6.93 5.53
C GLU A 138 8.80 8.26 4.79
N SER A 139 9.53 9.22 5.37
CA SER A 139 9.86 10.48 4.69
C SER A 139 10.68 10.23 3.41
N TYR A 140 11.68 9.32 3.47
CA TYR A 140 12.44 8.93 2.28
C TYR A 140 11.60 8.14 1.29
N ASN A 141 10.64 7.32 1.75
CA ASN A 141 9.71 6.60 0.90
C ASN A 141 8.83 7.56 0.09
N HIS A 142 8.20 8.55 0.74
CA HIS A 142 7.41 9.57 0.03
C HIS A 142 8.25 10.39 -0.96
N LEU A 143 9.46 10.77 -0.57
CA LEU A 143 10.39 11.46 -1.48
C LEU A 143 10.74 10.58 -2.68
N GLY A 144 11.01 9.30 -2.45
CA GLY A 144 11.29 8.31 -3.50
C GLY A 144 10.15 8.19 -4.50
N ASN A 145 8.90 8.07 -4.01
CA ASN A 145 7.70 8.03 -4.86
C ASN A 145 7.57 9.30 -5.74
N MET A 146 7.83 10.49 -5.17
CA MET A 146 7.77 11.74 -5.93
C MET A 146 8.86 11.80 -7.01
N VAL A 147 10.11 11.48 -6.66
CA VAL A 147 11.24 11.49 -7.61
C VAL A 147 11.02 10.46 -8.72
N ALA A 148 10.59 9.26 -8.37
CA ALA A 148 10.30 8.22 -9.34
C ALA A 148 9.16 8.60 -10.28
N ALA A 149 8.08 9.21 -9.76
CA ALA A 149 6.97 9.70 -10.57
C ALA A 149 7.43 10.77 -11.57
N ILE A 150 8.29 11.71 -11.16
CA ILE A 150 8.86 12.74 -12.07
C ILE A 150 9.63 12.04 -13.21
N ILE A 151 10.55 11.12 -12.87
CA ILE A 151 11.38 10.43 -13.86
C ILE A 151 10.51 9.57 -14.78
N ALA A 152 9.57 8.80 -14.23
CA ALA A 152 8.66 7.95 -15.01
C ALA A 152 7.79 8.79 -15.97
N GLY A 153 7.28 9.95 -15.53
CA GLY A 153 6.54 10.87 -16.38
C GLY A 153 7.36 11.36 -17.56
N LEU A 154 8.58 11.80 -17.30
CA LEU A 154 9.49 12.30 -18.34
C LEU A 154 9.90 11.18 -19.30
N LEU A 155 10.26 10.00 -18.79
CA LEU A 155 10.61 8.86 -19.63
C LEU A 155 9.44 8.40 -20.50
N GLY A 156 8.25 8.25 -19.93
CA GLY A 156 7.06 7.87 -20.68
C GLY A 156 6.67 8.86 -21.76
N ARG A 157 6.91 10.16 -21.54
CA ARG A 157 6.58 11.23 -22.48
C ARG A 157 7.63 11.42 -23.58
N TYR A 158 8.91 11.40 -23.24
CA TYR A 158 9.98 11.80 -24.16
C TYR A 158 10.79 10.62 -24.71
N VAL A 159 10.69 9.44 -24.12
CA VAL A 159 11.37 8.22 -24.57
C VAL A 159 10.35 7.16 -24.98
N SER A 160 9.81 6.40 -24.03
CA SER A 160 8.73 5.42 -24.24
C SER A 160 8.18 4.92 -22.90
N TYR A 161 7.02 4.25 -22.92
CA TYR A 161 6.48 3.58 -21.71
C TYR A 161 7.38 2.45 -21.23
N GLU A 162 8.03 1.73 -22.14
CA GLU A 162 9.01 0.68 -21.81
C GLU A 162 10.19 1.23 -21.00
N ALA A 163 10.60 2.49 -21.29
CA ALA A 163 11.68 3.14 -20.55
C ALA A 163 11.40 3.29 -19.05
N ILE A 164 10.13 3.37 -18.64
CA ILE A 164 9.73 3.39 -17.23
C ILE A 164 10.11 2.07 -16.55
N PHE A 165 9.86 0.94 -17.19
CA PHE A 165 10.21 -0.38 -16.64
C PHE A 165 11.72 -0.61 -16.64
N TYR A 166 12.46 -0.16 -17.68
CA TYR A 166 13.93 -0.19 -17.65
C TYR A 166 14.50 0.67 -16.53
N PHE A 167 13.92 1.83 -16.27
CA PHE A 167 14.28 2.65 -15.11
C PHE A 167 14.05 1.91 -13.80
N SER A 168 12.93 1.22 -13.65
CA SER A 168 12.65 0.40 -12.45
C SER A 168 13.65 -0.75 -12.30
N ILE A 169 14.12 -1.37 -13.40
CA ILE A 169 15.21 -2.35 -13.33
C ILE A 169 16.51 -1.71 -12.79
N VAL A 170 16.86 -0.52 -13.27
CA VAL A 170 18.02 0.23 -12.75
C VAL A 170 17.83 0.54 -11.26
N GLN A 171 16.63 0.96 -10.84
CA GLN A 171 16.32 1.19 -9.41
C GLN A 171 16.47 -0.10 -8.59
N CYS A 172 16.03 -1.27 -9.11
CA CYS A 172 16.25 -2.56 -8.44
C CYS A 172 17.74 -2.86 -8.24
N LEU A 173 18.58 -2.60 -9.24
CA LEU A 173 20.03 -2.77 -9.12
C LEU A 173 20.67 -1.79 -8.12
N LEU A 174 20.25 -0.53 -8.14
CA LEU A 174 20.67 0.46 -7.14
C LEU A 174 20.20 0.09 -5.73
N LEU A 175 19.01 -0.48 -5.60
CA LEU A 175 18.48 -0.98 -4.35
C LEU A 175 19.32 -2.14 -3.80
N VAL A 176 19.77 -3.07 -4.66
CA VAL A 176 20.74 -4.11 -4.26
C VAL A 176 22.00 -3.48 -3.69
N VAL A 177 22.56 -2.47 -4.37
CA VAL A 177 23.75 -1.76 -3.88
C VAL A 177 23.46 -1.10 -2.52
N ALA A 178 22.32 -0.42 -2.38
CA ALA A 178 21.92 0.22 -1.12
C ALA A 178 21.79 -0.78 0.04
N VAL A 179 21.21 -1.95 -0.22
CA VAL A 179 21.13 -3.04 0.77
C VAL A 179 22.51 -3.55 1.16
N LEU A 180 23.43 -3.71 0.21
CA LEU A 180 24.80 -4.18 0.47
C LEU A 180 25.64 -3.16 1.24
N VAL A 181 25.30 -1.86 1.19
CA VAL A 181 25.92 -0.81 2.04
C VAL A 181 25.62 -1.05 3.53
N ILE A 182 24.47 -1.63 3.87
CA ILE A 182 24.11 -2.00 5.24
C ILE A 182 25.03 -3.14 5.68
N ARG A 183 25.77 -2.97 6.75
CA ARG A 183 26.70 -3.99 7.25
C ARG A 183 25.97 -4.99 8.13
N GLU A 184 26.18 -6.30 7.90
CA GLU A 184 25.58 -7.38 8.70
C GLU A 184 25.88 -7.24 10.21
N ARG A 185 27.12 -6.89 10.55
CA ARG A 185 27.57 -6.71 11.93
C ARG A 185 26.89 -5.57 12.69
N ASP A 186 26.22 -4.65 11.98
CA ASP A 186 25.50 -3.52 12.59
C ASP A 186 24.05 -3.92 12.94
N ILE A 187 23.59 -5.10 12.48
CA ILE A 187 22.24 -5.64 12.73
C ILE A 187 22.30 -6.58 13.92
N ASP A 188 21.69 -6.18 15.02
CA ASP A 188 21.39 -7.08 16.13
C ASP A 188 20.24 -7.99 15.73
N HIS A 189 20.53 -9.27 15.48
CA HIS A 189 19.52 -10.24 15.03
C HIS A 189 18.54 -10.65 16.11
N GLU A 190 18.88 -10.51 17.39
CA GLU A 190 17.97 -10.80 18.50
C GLU A 190 16.98 -9.63 18.66
N ALA A 191 17.49 -8.40 18.68
CA ALA A 191 16.65 -7.23 18.64
C ALA A 191 15.74 -7.19 17.40
N ALA A 192 16.27 -7.57 16.23
CA ALA A 192 15.53 -7.59 14.94
C ALA A 192 14.34 -8.58 14.91
N ARG A 193 14.27 -9.54 15.83
CA ARG A 193 13.12 -10.45 15.98
C ARG A 193 11.95 -9.83 16.76
N GLY A 194 12.14 -8.64 17.32
CA GLY A 194 11.24 -8.06 18.31
C GLY A 194 11.42 -8.72 19.67
N ALA A 195 11.06 -8.03 20.74
CA ALA A 195 10.93 -8.69 22.03
C ALA A 195 9.91 -9.82 21.87
N ILE A 196 10.36 -11.05 21.95
CA ILE A 196 9.53 -12.25 21.89
C ILE A 196 8.56 -12.15 23.06
N THR A 197 7.33 -11.78 22.80
CA THR A 197 6.27 -12.25 23.67
C THR A 197 6.17 -13.75 23.40
N ASP A 198 6.28 -14.56 24.45
CA ASP A 198 6.26 -16.06 24.45
C ASP A 198 4.97 -16.68 23.89
N ALA A 199 4.33 -16.06 22.92
CA ALA A 199 3.16 -16.57 22.23
C ALA A 199 3.59 -17.54 21.13
N GLY A 200 3.60 -18.81 21.43
CA GLY A 200 3.83 -19.89 20.48
C GLY A 200 2.81 -19.90 19.32
N PRO A 201 3.07 -20.67 18.24
CA PRO A 201 2.21 -20.73 17.04
C PRO A 201 0.73 -21.03 17.30
N SER A 202 0.40 -21.72 18.38
CA SER A 202 -0.97 -22.03 18.82
C SER A 202 -1.71 -20.82 19.38
N ALA A 203 -1.01 -19.79 19.89
CA ALA A 203 -1.63 -18.56 20.36
C ALA A 203 -2.19 -17.71 19.19
N SER A 204 -1.68 -17.86 17.98
CA SER A 204 -2.10 -17.06 16.83
C SER A 204 -3.52 -17.41 16.33
N VAL A 205 -3.89 -18.69 16.26
CA VAL A 205 -5.20 -19.11 15.73
C VAL A 205 -6.31 -18.87 16.76
N ALA A 206 -6.08 -19.21 18.02
CA ALA A 206 -7.01 -18.91 19.11
C ALA A 206 -7.21 -17.39 19.27
N GLY A 207 -6.11 -16.60 19.15
CA GLY A 207 -6.15 -15.16 19.19
C GLY A 207 -6.90 -14.52 18.03
N MET A 208 -6.82 -15.07 16.82
CA MET A 208 -7.55 -14.58 15.66
C MET A 208 -9.07 -14.78 15.81
N LYS A 209 -9.51 -15.95 16.26
CA LYS A 209 -10.93 -16.23 16.51
C LYS A 209 -11.52 -15.28 17.57
N GLU A 210 -10.77 -15.00 18.61
CA GLU A 210 -11.17 -14.08 19.67
C GLU A 210 -11.25 -12.62 19.17
N LEU A 211 -10.25 -12.16 18.38
CA LEU A 211 -10.29 -10.84 17.75
C LEU A 211 -11.49 -10.69 16.82
N LEU A 212 -11.75 -11.67 15.95
CA LEU A 212 -12.87 -11.62 15.02
C LEU A 212 -14.24 -11.79 15.71
N SER A 213 -14.29 -12.27 16.95
CA SER A 213 -15.51 -12.31 17.76
C SER A 213 -15.86 -10.94 18.35
N ASN A 214 -14.89 -10.02 18.44
CA ASN A 214 -15.15 -8.65 18.88
C ASN A 214 -15.84 -7.84 17.79
N ARG A 215 -17.07 -7.40 18.05
CA ARG A 215 -17.92 -6.68 17.09
C ARG A 215 -17.25 -5.39 16.60
N SER A 216 -16.61 -4.62 17.47
CA SER A 216 -15.97 -3.35 17.11
C SER A 216 -14.79 -3.57 16.16
N ILE A 217 -13.98 -4.60 16.41
CA ILE A 217 -12.87 -5.00 15.56
C ILE A 217 -13.37 -5.48 14.19
N LEU A 218 -14.38 -6.33 14.17
CA LEU A 218 -14.95 -6.86 12.94
C LEU A 218 -15.53 -5.74 12.07
N VAL A 219 -16.36 -4.88 12.67
CA VAL A 219 -17.01 -3.75 11.96
C VAL A 219 -15.97 -2.77 11.44
N PHE A 220 -14.96 -2.43 12.22
CA PHE A 220 -13.85 -1.58 11.78
C PHE A 220 -13.09 -2.21 10.61
N THR A 221 -12.72 -3.49 10.71
CA THR A 221 -12.01 -4.21 9.65
C THR A 221 -12.81 -4.25 8.34
N VAL A 222 -14.10 -4.53 8.42
CA VAL A 222 -15.00 -4.52 7.26
C VAL A 222 -15.12 -3.11 6.67
N ALA A 223 -15.24 -2.07 7.50
CA ALA A 223 -15.31 -0.69 7.02
C ALA A 223 -14.06 -0.28 6.22
N ILE A 224 -12.86 -0.58 6.77
CA ILE A 224 -11.60 -0.30 6.08
C ILE A 224 -11.46 -1.13 4.79
N ALA A 225 -11.90 -2.39 4.80
CA ALA A 225 -11.94 -3.22 3.59
C ALA A 225 -12.87 -2.62 2.52
N LEU A 226 -14.08 -2.16 2.90
CA LEU A 226 -15.02 -1.49 1.99
C LEU A 226 -14.46 -0.18 1.42
N PHE A 227 -13.74 0.60 2.25
CA PHE A 227 -13.03 1.78 1.77
C PHE A 227 -12.05 1.40 0.66
N HIS A 228 -11.18 0.43 0.91
CA HIS A 228 -10.18 -0.01 -0.07
C HIS A 228 -10.80 -0.71 -1.27
N PHE A 229 -11.93 -1.39 -1.11
CA PHE A 229 -12.70 -1.90 -2.24
C PHE A 229 -13.10 -0.77 -3.21
N ALA A 230 -13.58 0.35 -2.71
CA ALA A 230 -13.92 1.49 -3.56
C ALA A 230 -12.67 2.23 -4.08
N ASN A 231 -11.58 2.27 -3.32
CA ASN A 231 -10.39 3.08 -3.60
C ASN A 231 -9.38 2.43 -4.55
N ALA A 232 -9.08 1.13 -4.37
CA ALA A 232 -7.92 0.48 -4.97
C ALA A 232 -7.85 0.58 -6.51
N PRO A 233 -8.92 0.39 -7.28
CA PRO A 233 -8.84 0.47 -8.74
C PRO A 233 -8.88 1.91 -9.28
N MET A 234 -9.15 2.94 -8.45
CA MET A 234 -9.36 4.30 -8.94
C MET A 234 -8.13 4.87 -9.66
N LEU A 235 -6.95 4.77 -9.08
CA LEU A 235 -5.75 5.34 -9.70
C LEU A 235 -5.32 4.57 -10.97
N PRO A 236 -5.31 3.23 -11.00
CA PRO A 236 -5.11 2.48 -12.24
C PRO A 236 -6.12 2.82 -13.35
N LEU A 237 -7.40 2.91 -13.04
CA LEU A 237 -8.45 3.28 -14.01
C LEU A 237 -8.34 4.74 -14.46
N LEU A 238 -7.95 5.64 -13.56
CA LEU A 238 -7.67 7.04 -13.89
C LEU A 238 -6.52 7.13 -14.91
N GLY A 239 -5.43 6.40 -14.68
CA GLY A 239 -4.31 6.31 -15.62
C GLY A 239 -4.75 5.80 -17.00
N GLN A 240 -5.59 4.76 -17.03
CA GLN A 240 -6.16 4.22 -18.27
C GLN A 240 -7.03 5.27 -19.00
N LYS A 241 -7.92 5.96 -18.26
CA LYS A 241 -8.78 7.04 -18.82
C LYS A 241 -7.94 8.17 -19.40
N MET A 242 -6.90 8.63 -18.71
CA MET A 242 -5.95 9.63 -19.19
C MET A 242 -5.17 9.13 -20.42
N GLY A 243 -4.80 7.85 -20.43
CA GLY A 243 -4.09 7.22 -21.54
C GLY A 243 -4.92 7.18 -22.83
N LEU A 244 -6.22 6.96 -22.72
CA LEU A 244 -7.14 6.99 -23.87
C LEU A 244 -7.42 8.43 -24.36
N ALA A 245 -7.45 9.40 -23.44
CA ALA A 245 -7.70 10.79 -23.79
C ALA A 245 -6.49 11.44 -24.51
N ASP A 246 -5.29 11.19 -24.03
CA ASP A 246 -4.04 11.71 -24.58
C ASP A 246 -2.88 10.75 -24.25
N GLN A 247 -2.69 9.76 -25.11
CA GLN A 247 -1.64 8.74 -24.94
C GLN A 247 -0.25 9.37 -24.79
N LYS A 248 0.03 10.42 -25.57
CA LYS A 248 1.34 11.07 -25.64
C LYS A 248 1.75 11.71 -24.32
N ASN A 249 0.82 12.34 -23.59
CA ASN A 249 1.08 13.06 -22.35
C ASN A 249 0.59 12.31 -21.10
N SER A 250 -0.01 11.13 -21.26
CA SER A 250 -0.64 10.38 -20.16
C SER A 250 0.31 10.07 -19.01
N SER A 251 1.59 9.78 -19.29
CA SER A 251 2.60 9.57 -18.25
C SER A 251 2.86 10.81 -17.41
N LEU A 252 2.86 12.00 -18.02
CA LEU A 252 3.00 13.28 -17.30
C LEU A 252 1.78 13.57 -16.41
N TYR A 253 0.56 13.37 -16.95
CA TYR A 253 -0.67 13.56 -16.17
C TYR A 253 -0.74 12.62 -14.99
N LEU A 254 -0.37 11.35 -15.20
CA LEU A 254 -0.35 10.36 -14.13
C LEU A 254 0.71 10.68 -13.08
N SER A 255 1.89 11.11 -13.51
CA SER A 255 2.96 11.59 -12.61
C SER A 255 2.51 12.79 -11.79
N ALA A 256 1.89 13.79 -12.44
CA ALA A 256 1.34 14.95 -11.74
C ALA A 256 0.29 14.53 -10.71
N ALA A 257 -0.61 13.59 -11.06
CA ALA A 257 -1.60 13.04 -10.16
C ALA A 257 -0.96 12.40 -8.90
N ILE A 258 0.09 11.58 -9.09
CA ILE A 258 0.83 10.95 -7.99
C ILE A 258 1.53 11.99 -7.12
N ILE A 259 2.24 12.96 -7.73
CA ILE A 259 2.97 14.00 -6.99
C ILE A 259 2.02 14.86 -6.16
N ILE A 260 0.87 15.25 -6.72
CA ILE A 260 -0.17 16.02 -6.03
C ILE A 260 -0.71 15.24 -4.82
N ALA A 261 -1.04 13.96 -5.03
CA ALA A 261 -1.53 13.11 -3.94
C ALA A 261 -0.48 12.92 -2.84
N GLN A 262 0.76 12.59 -3.19
CA GLN A 262 1.86 12.39 -2.24
C GLN A 262 2.19 13.66 -1.46
N GLY A 263 2.26 14.81 -2.13
CA GLY A 263 2.51 16.10 -1.48
C GLY A 263 1.42 16.45 -0.46
N MET A 264 0.15 16.28 -0.84
CA MET A 264 -0.98 16.51 0.05
C MET A 264 -1.02 15.51 1.20
N MET A 265 -0.71 14.22 0.94
CA MET A 265 -0.65 13.18 1.96
C MET A 265 0.35 13.52 3.08
N VAL A 266 1.57 13.94 2.71
CA VAL A 266 2.60 14.34 3.68
C VAL A 266 2.12 15.52 4.54
N PHE A 267 1.51 16.52 3.89
CA PHE A 267 0.97 17.68 4.59
C PHE A 267 -0.14 17.30 5.57
N VAL A 268 -1.12 16.52 5.13
CA VAL A 268 -2.28 16.11 5.96
C VAL A 268 -1.86 15.17 7.08
N ALA A 269 -0.99 14.20 6.82
CA ALA A 269 -0.52 13.24 7.83
C ALA A 269 0.12 13.93 9.04
N LYS A 270 0.82 15.06 8.81
CA LYS A 270 1.43 15.87 9.86
C LYS A 270 0.39 16.39 10.88
N TYR A 271 -0.83 16.69 10.44
CA TYR A 271 -1.88 17.25 11.27
C TYR A 271 -2.94 16.24 11.70
N ALA A 272 -3.04 15.10 11.01
CA ALA A 272 -4.04 14.07 11.23
C ALA A 272 -4.01 13.52 12.67
N GLY A 273 -2.82 13.29 13.22
CA GLY A 273 -2.63 12.83 14.60
C GLY A 273 -3.27 13.80 15.60
N LYS A 274 -2.91 15.08 15.50
CA LYS A 274 -3.46 16.13 16.38
C LYS A 274 -4.97 16.33 16.19
N ALA A 275 -5.45 16.32 14.93
CA ALA A 275 -6.88 16.45 14.64
C ALA A 275 -7.69 15.30 15.28
N SER A 276 -7.09 14.11 15.40
CA SER A 276 -7.73 12.93 15.96
C SER A 276 -7.65 12.82 17.50
N GLU A 277 -6.99 13.77 18.20
CA GLU A 277 -6.94 13.80 19.67
C GLU A 277 -8.31 13.98 20.33
N ASN A 278 -9.27 14.60 19.65
CA ASN A 278 -10.63 14.82 20.12
C ASN A 278 -11.66 13.84 19.53
N GLY A 279 -11.21 12.71 19.02
CA GLY A 279 -12.01 11.64 18.44
C GLY A 279 -11.45 11.13 17.12
N ARG A 280 -11.34 9.82 16.98
CA ARG A 280 -10.81 9.14 15.78
C ARG A 280 -11.85 9.08 14.66
N LYS A 281 -13.09 8.73 15.04
CA LYS A 281 -14.18 8.44 14.10
C LYS A 281 -14.48 9.59 13.15
N LYS A 282 -14.61 10.82 13.67
CA LYS A 282 -14.95 12.00 12.86
C LYS A 282 -13.87 12.33 11.84
N VAL A 283 -12.60 12.21 12.22
CA VAL A 283 -11.47 12.51 11.35
C VAL A 283 -11.37 11.49 10.21
N LEU A 284 -11.53 10.21 10.55
CA LEU A 284 -11.49 9.17 9.52
C LEU A 284 -12.74 9.19 8.62
N LEU A 285 -13.90 9.60 9.15
CA LEU A 285 -15.14 9.78 8.37
C LEU A 285 -14.92 10.78 7.21
N ALA A 286 -14.13 11.83 7.42
CA ALA A 286 -13.80 12.77 6.35
C ALA A 286 -13.13 12.07 5.16
N ALA A 287 -12.21 11.13 5.38
CA ALA A 287 -11.60 10.34 4.31
C ALA A 287 -12.65 9.49 3.57
N PHE A 288 -13.59 8.87 4.32
CA PHE A 288 -14.68 8.09 3.73
C PHE A 288 -15.61 8.94 2.86
N VAL A 289 -15.92 10.16 3.26
CA VAL A 289 -16.77 11.09 2.48
C VAL A 289 -16.06 11.57 1.21
N LEU A 290 -14.76 11.86 1.28
CA LEU A 290 -13.99 12.30 0.11
C LEU A 290 -13.89 11.23 -0.97
N LEU A 291 -13.93 9.96 -0.61
CA LEU A 291 -13.77 8.84 -1.53
C LEU A 291 -14.86 8.80 -2.62
N PRO A 292 -16.19 8.74 -2.29
CA PRO A 292 -17.24 8.76 -3.32
C PRO A 292 -17.28 10.08 -4.10
N VAL A 293 -16.98 11.22 -3.47
CA VAL A 293 -16.90 12.52 -4.17
C VAL A 293 -15.85 12.46 -5.26
N ARG A 294 -14.65 11.93 -4.97
CA ARG A 294 -13.59 11.76 -5.95
C ARG A 294 -14.01 10.82 -7.10
N ALA A 295 -14.65 9.71 -6.77
CA ALA A 295 -15.10 8.75 -7.77
C ALA A 295 -16.17 9.34 -8.71
N VAL A 296 -17.09 10.13 -8.19
CA VAL A 296 -18.09 10.88 -8.99
C VAL A 296 -17.39 11.87 -9.92
N LEU A 297 -16.44 12.65 -9.42
CA LEU A 297 -15.68 13.59 -10.25
C LEU A 297 -14.92 12.87 -11.38
N PHE A 298 -14.33 11.69 -11.11
CA PHE A 298 -13.68 10.87 -12.14
C PHE A 298 -14.65 10.30 -13.17
N ALA A 299 -15.92 10.08 -12.80
CA ALA A 299 -16.94 9.60 -13.73
C ALA A 299 -17.32 10.66 -14.77
N PHE A 300 -17.42 11.93 -14.38
CA PHE A 300 -17.97 13.01 -15.19
C PHE A 300 -16.92 13.96 -15.82
N ILE A 301 -15.70 13.97 -15.31
CA ILE A 301 -14.65 14.87 -15.81
C ILE A 301 -13.72 14.10 -16.73
N ASP A 302 -13.45 14.68 -17.93
CA ASP A 302 -12.55 14.08 -18.92
C ASP A 302 -11.25 14.89 -19.10
N ASN A 303 -11.20 16.12 -18.62
CA ASN A 303 -10.01 16.97 -18.73
C ASN A 303 -8.86 16.41 -17.88
N PRO A 304 -7.70 16.02 -18.48
CA PRO A 304 -6.60 15.38 -17.76
C PRO A 304 -6.00 16.24 -16.65
N TYR A 305 -5.96 17.55 -16.82
CA TYR A 305 -5.45 18.46 -15.79
C TYR A 305 -6.38 18.53 -14.58
N ALA A 306 -7.69 18.56 -14.82
CA ALA A 306 -8.69 18.51 -13.75
C ALA A 306 -8.65 17.17 -13.03
N LEU A 307 -8.52 16.06 -13.78
CA LEU A 307 -8.37 14.72 -13.21
C LEU A 307 -7.12 14.61 -12.32
N ALA A 308 -6.00 15.20 -12.73
CA ALA A 308 -4.80 15.25 -11.89
C ALA A 308 -5.01 16.12 -10.63
N ALA A 309 -5.71 17.27 -10.75
CA ALA A 309 -5.99 18.14 -9.60
C ALA A 309 -6.94 17.48 -8.58
N ILE A 310 -7.89 16.65 -9.01
CA ILE A 310 -8.80 15.89 -8.12
C ILE A 310 -8.02 14.95 -7.19
N GLN A 311 -6.79 14.58 -7.51
CA GLN A 311 -5.93 13.77 -6.63
C GLN A 311 -5.50 14.50 -5.34
N LEU A 312 -5.76 15.80 -5.21
CA LEU A 312 -5.74 16.48 -3.90
C LEU A 312 -6.65 15.81 -2.89
N LEU A 313 -7.86 15.36 -3.33
CA LEU A 313 -8.81 14.66 -2.47
C LEU A 313 -8.27 13.29 -2.03
N ASP A 314 -7.54 12.61 -2.94
CA ASP A 314 -6.86 11.35 -2.60
C ASP A 314 -5.79 11.56 -1.55
N GLY A 315 -4.93 12.56 -1.73
CA GLY A 315 -3.88 12.89 -0.77
C GLY A 315 -4.43 13.25 0.61
N ILE A 316 -5.55 14.00 0.68
CA ILE A 316 -6.24 14.28 1.94
C ILE A 316 -6.76 12.98 2.56
N GLY A 317 -7.52 12.19 1.80
CA GLY A 317 -8.10 10.93 2.26
C GLY A 317 -7.04 9.94 2.74
N ALA A 318 -6.00 9.72 1.95
CA ALA A 318 -4.90 8.80 2.27
C ALA A 318 -4.06 9.27 3.46
N GLY A 319 -3.81 10.58 3.58
CA GLY A 319 -3.10 11.15 4.72
C GLY A 319 -3.87 10.96 6.03
N LEU A 320 -5.19 11.15 6.03
CA LEU A 320 -6.04 10.87 7.19
C LEU A 320 -6.11 9.36 7.48
N LEU A 321 -6.35 8.55 6.44
CA LEU A 321 -6.50 7.10 6.57
C LEU A 321 -5.23 6.46 7.14
N GLY A 322 -4.05 6.79 6.61
CA GLY A 322 -2.79 6.19 7.01
C GLY A 322 -2.49 6.39 8.49
N VAL A 323 -2.75 7.58 9.04
CA VAL A 323 -2.50 7.87 10.45
C VAL A 323 -3.60 7.35 11.34
N VAL A 324 -4.87 7.67 11.03
CA VAL A 324 -5.98 7.39 11.95
C VAL A 324 -6.32 5.91 12.01
N THR A 325 -6.14 5.15 10.91
CA THR A 325 -6.33 3.69 10.92
C THR A 325 -5.38 3.02 11.92
N ILE A 326 -4.11 3.42 11.94
CA ILE A 326 -3.12 2.87 12.89
C ILE A 326 -3.50 3.21 14.33
N LEU A 327 -3.95 4.45 14.59
CA LEU A 327 -4.41 4.86 15.92
C LEU A 327 -5.63 4.07 16.36
N MET A 328 -6.62 3.86 15.48
CA MET A 328 -7.80 3.04 15.80
C MET A 328 -7.44 1.56 16.03
N ILE A 329 -6.48 1.00 15.27
CA ILE A 329 -5.95 -0.35 15.54
C ILE A 329 -5.31 -0.41 16.92
N ALA A 330 -4.54 0.62 17.30
CA ALA A 330 -3.91 0.69 18.61
C ALA A 330 -4.95 0.76 19.74
N ASP A 331 -5.96 1.63 19.58
CA ASP A 331 -7.06 1.76 20.55
C ASP A 331 -7.82 0.41 20.71
N LEU A 332 -8.21 -0.22 19.60
CA LEU A 332 -8.96 -1.49 19.58
C LEU A 332 -8.15 -2.70 20.08
N SER A 333 -6.83 -2.63 20.02
CA SER A 333 -5.94 -3.68 20.54
C SER A 333 -5.39 -3.39 21.94
N ASN A 334 -5.75 -2.25 22.53
CA ASN A 334 -5.25 -1.84 23.84
C ASN A 334 -5.53 -2.92 24.90
N GLY A 335 -4.55 -3.20 25.75
CA GLY A 335 -4.63 -4.23 26.78
C GLY A 335 -4.63 -5.70 26.30
N THR A 336 -4.75 -5.95 24.98
CA THR A 336 -4.77 -7.33 24.46
C THR A 336 -3.37 -7.86 24.13
N GLY A 337 -2.38 -6.99 23.96
CA GLY A 337 -1.04 -7.35 23.45
C GLY A 337 -1.02 -7.82 21.99
N ARG A 338 -2.10 -7.59 21.22
CA ARG A 338 -2.33 -8.17 19.88
C ARG A 338 -2.36 -7.13 18.75
N PHE A 339 -1.70 -5.99 18.93
CA PHE A 339 -1.65 -4.91 17.92
C PHE A 339 -1.23 -5.41 16.54
N ASN A 340 -0.11 -6.11 16.45
CA ASN A 340 0.42 -6.61 15.16
C ASN A 340 -0.51 -7.65 14.51
N LEU A 341 -1.16 -8.50 15.31
CA LEU A 341 -2.13 -9.47 14.80
C LEU A 341 -3.35 -8.77 14.20
N LEU A 342 -3.92 -7.79 14.91
CA LEU A 342 -5.06 -7.00 14.39
C LEU A 342 -4.67 -6.23 13.13
N GLN A 343 -3.49 -5.60 13.13
CA GLN A 343 -2.98 -4.91 11.95
C GLN A 343 -2.85 -5.87 10.75
N GLY A 344 -2.34 -7.08 10.97
CA GLY A 344 -2.25 -8.10 9.93
C GLY A 344 -3.62 -8.51 9.37
N VAL A 345 -4.62 -8.69 10.23
CA VAL A 345 -6.01 -9.00 9.83
C VAL A 345 -6.61 -7.88 8.98
N VAL A 346 -6.44 -6.62 9.41
CA VAL A 346 -6.95 -5.46 8.68
C VAL A 346 -6.27 -5.36 7.31
N TYR A 347 -4.95 -5.51 7.22
CA TYR A 347 -4.24 -5.44 5.92
C TYR A 347 -4.57 -6.63 5.01
N ALA A 348 -4.83 -7.81 5.54
CA ALA A 348 -5.30 -8.94 4.74
C ALA A 348 -6.69 -8.66 4.15
N ALA A 349 -7.60 -8.08 4.94
CA ALA A 349 -8.91 -7.66 4.47
C ALA A 349 -8.84 -6.57 3.39
N ILE A 350 -7.92 -5.59 3.56
CA ILE A 350 -7.61 -4.56 2.54
C ILE A 350 -7.16 -5.21 1.24
N GLY A 351 -6.20 -6.13 1.30
CA GLY A 351 -5.66 -6.82 0.11
C GLY A 351 -6.74 -7.60 -0.64
N LEU A 352 -7.60 -8.32 0.10
CA LEU A 352 -8.72 -9.06 -0.50
C LEU A 352 -9.72 -8.12 -1.18
N ALA A 353 -10.11 -7.05 -0.51
CA ALA A 353 -11.03 -6.05 -1.05
C ALA A 353 -10.45 -5.38 -2.30
N ALA A 354 -9.17 -5.00 -2.29
CA ALA A 354 -8.47 -4.40 -3.42
C ALA A 354 -8.41 -5.35 -4.63
N ALA A 355 -8.11 -6.64 -4.40
CA ALA A 355 -8.05 -7.64 -5.47
C ALA A 355 -9.44 -7.84 -6.12
N LEU A 356 -10.46 -8.08 -5.32
CA LEU A 356 -11.83 -8.29 -5.82
C LEU A 356 -12.35 -7.07 -6.57
N SER A 357 -12.08 -5.88 -6.04
CA SER A 357 -12.50 -4.63 -6.67
C SER A 357 -11.78 -4.37 -7.99
N SER A 358 -10.47 -4.63 -8.07
CA SER A 358 -9.70 -4.42 -9.31
C SER A 358 -10.21 -5.32 -10.43
N ILE A 359 -10.56 -6.58 -10.13
CA ILE A 359 -11.19 -7.50 -11.08
C ILE A 359 -12.58 -7.00 -11.50
N GLY A 360 -13.42 -6.67 -10.53
CA GLY A 360 -14.78 -6.21 -10.80
C GLY A 360 -14.82 -4.89 -11.58
N ALA A 361 -13.99 -3.94 -11.21
CA ALA A 361 -13.90 -2.64 -11.88
C ALA A 361 -13.38 -2.78 -13.32
N GLY A 362 -12.38 -3.64 -13.57
CA GLY A 362 -11.90 -3.95 -14.91
C GLY A 362 -13.01 -4.55 -15.80
N TYR A 363 -13.82 -5.46 -15.25
CA TYR A 363 -14.97 -6.04 -15.95
C TYR A 363 -16.04 -4.98 -16.26
N LEU A 364 -16.38 -4.13 -15.30
CA LEU A 364 -17.36 -3.06 -15.49
C LEU A 364 -16.91 -2.06 -16.55
N VAL A 365 -15.66 -1.64 -16.51
CA VAL A 365 -15.09 -0.68 -17.48
C VAL A 365 -15.09 -1.28 -18.89
N LYS A 366 -14.73 -2.56 -19.04
CA LYS A 366 -14.74 -3.23 -20.34
C LYS A 366 -16.11 -3.24 -20.98
N ASN A 367 -17.18 -3.52 -20.21
CA ASN A 367 -18.52 -3.74 -20.74
C ASN A 367 -19.37 -2.44 -20.78
N PHE A 368 -19.10 -1.47 -19.87
CA PHE A 368 -19.97 -0.32 -19.68
C PHE A 368 -19.21 1.02 -19.70
N GLY A 369 -17.87 1.00 -19.86
CA GLY A 369 -17.03 2.19 -19.94
C GLY A 369 -16.64 2.77 -18.57
N TYR A 370 -15.72 3.75 -18.60
CA TYR A 370 -15.10 4.34 -17.40
C TYR A 370 -16.10 5.09 -16.51
N GLY A 371 -17.10 5.77 -17.11
CA GLY A 371 -18.13 6.49 -16.35
C GLY A 371 -18.90 5.56 -15.41
N ILE A 372 -19.35 4.42 -15.92
CA ILE A 372 -20.04 3.40 -15.12
C ILE A 372 -19.09 2.72 -14.13
N GLY A 373 -17.84 2.44 -14.54
CA GLY A 373 -16.83 1.89 -13.65
C GLY A 373 -16.58 2.78 -12.42
N PHE A 374 -16.33 4.08 -12.62
CA PHE A 374 -16.18 5.03 -11.51
C PHE A 374 -17.49 5.27 -10.74
N GLY A 375 -18.65 5.26 -11.42
CA GLY A 375 -19.96 5.34 -10.78
C GLY A 375 -20.24 4.19 -9.80
N ALA A 376 -19.85 2.96 -10.19
CA ALA A 376 -19.95 1.79 -9.31
C ALA A 376 -19.02 1.91 -8.09
N LEU A 377 -17.77 2.43 -8.29
CA LEU A 377 -16.85 2.70 -7.18
C LEU A 377 -17.38 3.82 -6.27
N ALA A 378 -18.05 4.84 -6.83
CA ALA A 378 -18.72 5.88 -6.05
C ALA A 378 -19.84 5.28 -5.19
N GLY A 379 -20.69 4.42 -5.76
CA GLY A 379 -21.72 3.70 -5.01
C GLY A 379 -21.15 2.84 -3.88
N ALA A 380 -20.08 2.09 -4.15
CA ALA A 380 -19.35 1.33 -3.13
C ALA A 380 -18.78 2.26 -2.04
N GLY A 381 -18.23 3.42 -2.42
CA GLY A 381 -17.72 4.43 -1.48
C GLY A 381 -18.83 5.03 -0.60
N VAL A 382 -20.01 5.29 -1.16
CA VAL A 382 -21.18 5.74 -0.38
C VAL A 382 -21.59 4.67 0.63
N LEU A 383 -21.69 3.41 0.20
CA LEU A 383 -22.02 2.29 1.09
C LEU A 383 -20.96 2.14 2.20
N ALA A 384 -19.67 2.23 1.86
CA ALA A 384 -18.58 2.22 2.84
C ALA A 384 -18.71 3.36 3.85
N THR A 385 -19.07 4.57 3.39
CA THR A 385 -19.26 5.75 4.24
C THR A 385 -20.41 5.58 5.19
N ILE A 386 -21.57 5.12 4.70
CA ILE A 386 -22.75 4.85 5.52
C ILE A 386 -22.45 3.76 6.56
N PHE A 387 -21.82 2.66 6.13
CA PHE A 387 -21.40 1.56 7.00
C PHE A 387 -20.48 2.06 8.11
N TYR A 388 -19.44 2.83 7.75
CA TYR A 388 -18.50 3.40 8.71
C TYR A 388 -19.21 4.33 9.70
N TRP A 389 -20.00 5.26 9.20
CA TRP A 389 -20.70 6.24 10.03
C TRP A 389 -21.65 5.60 11.04
N THR A 390 -22.45 4.61 10.60
CA THR A 390 -23.50 3.99 11.41
C THR A 390 -22.97 2.94 12.38
N LEU A 391 -22.02 2.13 11.97
CA LEU A 391 -21.64 0.91 12.69
C LEU A 391 -20.29 0.99 13.42
N VAL A 392 -19.31 1.75 12.89
CA VAL A 392 -18.01 1.86 13.59
C VAL A 392 -18.14 2.76 14.79
N PRO A 393 -17.77 2.30 16.00
CA PRO A 393 -17.80 3.15 17.21
C PRO A 393 -16.65 4.17 17.20
N GLU A 394 -16.74 5.18 18.09
CA GLU A 394 -15.55 5.97 18.45
C GLU A 394 -14.60 5.05 19.22
N THR A 395 -13.30 5.07 18.88
CA THR A 395 -12.32 4.17 19.50
C THR A 395 -11.44 4.86 20.54
N LYS A 396 -11.42 6.21 20.53
CA LYS A 396 -10.68 6.95 21.54
C LYS A 396 -11.33 6.76 22.91
N ASP A 397 -10.52 6.45 23.90
CA ASP A 397 -10.94 6.32 25.29
C ASP A 397 -11.97 5.18 25.57
N ILE A 398 -12.03 4.16 24.70
CA ILE A 398 -12.78 2.93 24.99
C ILE A 398 -12.07 2.18 26.11
N GLU A 399 -12.67 2.15 27.32
CA GLU A 399 -12.23 1.24 28.39
C GLU A 399 -12.55 -0.21 27.99
N LEU A 400 -11.60 -1.12 28.21
CA LEU A 400 -11.72 -2.56 27.87
C LEU A 400 -12.92 -3.25 28.54
N ALA A 401 -13.49 -2.65 29.59
CA ALA A 401 -14.69 -3.15 30.28
C ALA A 401 -15.94 -3.19 29.36
N GLU A 402 -16.03 -2.33 28.34
CA GLU A 402 -17.14 -2.33 27.37
C GLU A 402 -16.90 -3.30 26.20
N LEU A 403 -15.67 -3.76 26.00
CA LEU A 403 -15.30 -4.72 24.95
C LEU A 403 -15.45 -6.17 25.40
N ALA A 404 -15.58 -6.42 26.69
CA ALA A 404 -15.87 -7.75 27.23
C ALA A 404 -17.33 -8.09 26.95
N VAL A 405 -17.58 -9.01 26.02
CA VAL A 405 -18.89 -9.66 25.87
C VAL A 405 -19.24 -10.29 27.22
N PRO A 406 -20.42 -10.02 27.81
CA PRO A 406 -20.83 -10.71 29.01
C PRO A 406 -20.82 -12.21 28.72
N ALA A 407 -19.98 -12.92 29.46
CA ALA A 407 -19.99 -14.38 29.47
C ALA A 407 -21.40 -14.80 29.92
N GLY A 408 -22.10 -15.48 29.05
CA GLY A 408 -23.40 -16.08 29.10
C GLY A 408 -24.24 -15.96 30.38
N THR A 409 -25.46 -15.50 30.19
CA THR A 409 -26.62 -16.05 30.91
C THR A 409 -27.35 -17.00 29.98
#